data_8ea71467748045e19b80cf8c30f822c8
#
_entry.id   8ea71467748045e19b80cf8c30f822c8
#
_cell.length_a   1.000
_cell.length_b   1.000
_cell.length_c   1.000
_cell.angle_alpha   90.00
_cell.angle_beta   90.00
_cell.angle_gamma   90.00
#
_symmetry.space_group_name_H-M   'P 1'
#
loop_
_entity.id
_entity.type
_entity.pdbx_description
1 polymer ?
#
loop_
_entity_poly.entity_id
_entity_poly.type
_entity_poly.pdbx_seq_one_letter_code
_entity_poly.pdbx_strand_id
1 'polypeptide(L)'
;MKTIQLTPSCKDYLWGGEKLRTEYGIQSELHPLSEAWMLSCHPDGPSYLPDGSTFQQYINAHPGCLGTHCEKYSEFPVLAKLIDAKKDLSIQVHPSNEYALEHEHQYGKTEMWYVLEAEPGASLYYGFTHEISKEEFERRIQDITLTDVLNAVPVHKGDCFFIPSGTLHAIRKGIVVAEIQQNSNVTYRIYDYGRLGADGKPRQLHIPQALDVTLREPPKAQDFHGHLAQCDYFTVDAVEGGFEDVCDETSFTSLLVLEGKGTLTETATGESLPIRKGQSLFLPAGTGAYAVTGTDLKCLRTRV
;
A
#
# COMPACT_ATOMS: atom_id res chain seq x y z
N MET A 1 16.79 -19.68 4.82
CA MET A 1 15.42 -19.74 4.23
C MET A 1 15.56 -19.24 2.80
N LYS A 2 14.64 -19.56 1.90
CA LYS A 2 14.74 -19.25 0.48
C LYS A 2 13.82 -18.09 0.09
N THR A 3 14.25 -17.26 -0.87
CA THR A 3 13.42 -16.20 -1.47
C THR A 3 12.15 -16.78 -2.10
N ILE A 4 11.03 -16.14 -1.85
CA ILE A 4 9.69 -16.57 -2.28
C ILE A 4 9.09 -15.52 -3.21
N GLN A 5 8.57 -15.98 -4.34
CA GLN A 5 7.68 -15.16 -5.17
C GLN A 5 6.25 -15.35 -4.68
N LEU A 6 5.57 -14.25 -4.36
CA LEU A 6 4.18 -14.26 -3.90
C LEU A 6 3.21 -14.02 -5.06
N THR A 7 2.07 -14.69 -5.00
CA THR A 7 0.91 -14.45 -5.87
C THR A 7 -0.10 -13.60 -5.11
N PRO A 8 -0.57 -12.47 -5.67
CA PRO A 8 -1.47 -11.57 -4.97
C PRO A 8 -2.90 -12.10 -4.87
N SER A 9 -3.63 -11.68 -3.82
CA SER A 9 -5.09 -11.62 -3.86
C SER A 9 -5.54 -10.39 -4.64
N CYS A 10 -6.60 -10.54 -5.44
CA CYS A 10 -7.11 -9.49 -6.31
C CYS A 10 -8.50 -9.00 -5.88
N LYS A 11 -8.84 -7.75 -6.22
CA LYS A 11 -10.14 -7.11 -5.95
C LYS A 11 -10.71 -6.48 -7.21
N ASP A 12 -12.06 -6.43 -7.28
CA ASP A 12 -12.84 -5.95 -8.43
C ASP A 12 -13.74 -4.75 -8.10
N TYR A 13 -13.25 -3.84 -7.28
CA TYR A 13 -14.02 -2.66 -6.92
C TYR A 13 -14.41 -1.84 -8.14
N LEU A 14 -15.62 -1.26 -8.12
CA LEU A 14 -16.27 -0.57 -9.26
C LEU A 14 -15.49 0.63 -9.83
N TRP A 15 -14.50 1.14 -9.12
CA TRP A 15 -13.64 2.23 -9.55
C TRP A 15 -12.38 1.76 -10.29
N GLY A 16 -12.12 0.46 -10.29
CA GLY A 16 -10.92 -0.14 -10.88
C GLY A 16 -10.83 -0.06 -12.38
N GLY A 17 -9.63 -0.30 -12.88
CA GLY A 17 -9.29 -0.38 -14.30
C GLY A 17 -8.83 -1.78 -14.71
N GLU A 18 -8.03 -1.83 -15.78
CA GLU A 18 -7.45 -3.06 -16.32
C GLU A 18 -5.92 -3.03 -16.39
N LYS A 19 -5.28 -1.89 -15.99
CA LYS A 19 -3.84 -1.71 -16.13
C LYS A 19 -3.03 -2.71 -15.32
N LEU A 20 -3.52 -3.15 -14.15
CA LEU A 20 -2.84 -4.18 -13.35
C LEU A 20 -2.67 -5.48 -14.14
N ARG A 21 -3.63 -5.81 -15.00
CA ARG A 21 -3.52 -6.96 -15.92
C ARG A 21 -2.67 -6.64 -17.14
N THR A 22 -2.98 -5.54 -17.86
CA THR A 22 -2.40 -5.25 -19.17
C THR A 22 -0.96 -4.75 -19.08
N GLU A 23 -0.63 -3.96 -18.06
CA GLU A 23 0.66 -3.29 -17.90
C GLU A 23 1.58 -3.95 -16.85
N TYR A 24 0.99 -4.58 -15.82
CA TYR A 24 1.74 -5.20 -14.71
C TYR A 24 1.70 -6.73 -14.77
N GLY A 25 0.91 -7.31 -15.67
CA GLY A 25 0.88 -8.76 -15.90
C GLY A 25 0.29 -9.57 -14.73
N ILE A 26 -0.53 -8.91 -13.88
CA ILE A 26 -1.23 -9.58 -12.78
C ILE A 26 -2.29 -10.52 -13.36
N GLN A 27 -2.22 -11.79 -12.99
CA GLN A 27 -3.17 -12.81 -13.44
C GLN A 27 -4.39 -12.83 -12.54
N SER A 28 -5.56 -12.58 -13.10
CA SER A 28 -6.84 -12.61 -12.39
C SER A 28 -7.99 -12.69 -13.39
N GLU A 29 -9.08 -13.38 -13.03
CA GLU A 29 -10.32 -13.41 -13.79
C GLU A 29 -11.30 -12.27 -13.42
N LEU A 30 -10.94 -11.46 -12.41
CA LEU A 30 -11.77 -10.35 -11.94
C LEU A 30 -11.78 -9.18 -12.94
N HIS A 31 -12.95 -8.59 -13.18
CA HIS A 31 -13.17 -7.42 -14.05
C HIS A 31 -14.14 -6.42 -13.38
N PRO A 32 -13.70 -5.17 -13.13
CA PRO A 32 -12.35 -4.63 -13.30
C PRO A 32 -11.32 -5.26 -12.33
N LEU A 33 -10.02 -5.04 -12.57
CA LEU A 33 -8.96 -5.42 -11.64
C LEU A 33 -8.45 -4.18 -10.91
N SER A 34 -9.10 -3.87 -9.80
CA SER A 34 -8.87 -2.62 -9.07
C SER A 34 -7.65 -2.63 -8.16
N GLU A 35 -7.45 -3.74 -7.43
CA GLU A 35 -6.32 -3.92 -6.52
C GLU A 35 -5.71 -5.31 -6.65
N ALA A 36 -4.39 -5.38 -6.46
CA ALA A 36 -3.63 -6.60 -6.25
C ALA A 36 -2.85 -6.48 -4.94
N TRP A 37 -3.14 -7.32 -3.95
CA TRP A 37 -2.50 -7.34 -2.64
C TRP A 37 -1.25 -8.19 -2.72
N MET A 38 -0.13 -7.54 -3.01
CA MET A 38 1.14 -8.13 -3.46
C MET A 38 1.93 -8.79 -2.32
N LEU A 39 1.82 -8.25 -1.11
CA LEU A 39 2.40 -8.76 0.14
C LEU A 39 1.35 -8.59 1.22
N SER A 40 0.71 -9.67 1.65
CA SER A 40 -0.43 -9.59 2.56
C SER A 40 -0.60 -10.85 3.40
N CYS A 41 -0.77 -10.64 4.71
CA CYS A 41 -1.28 -11.64 5.66
C CYS A 41 -2.73 -11.34 6.07
N HIS A 42 -3.33 -10.28 5.54
CA HIS A 42 -4.67 -9.88 5.92
C HIS A 42 -5.71 -10.95 5.51
N PRO A 43 -6.66 -11.32 6.40
CA PRO A 43 -7.64 -12.37 6.12
C PRO A 43 -8.55 -12.08 4.92
N ASP A 44 -8.83 -10.79 4.64
CA ASP A 44 -9.63 -10.37 3.49
C ASP A 44 -8.93 -10.57 2.14
N GLY A 45 -7.61 -10.81 2.13
CA GLY A 45 -6.84 -10.97 0.90
C GLY A 45 -5.40 -11.41 1.16
N PRO A 46 -5.15 -12.64 1.60
CA PRO A 46 -3.80 -13.12 1.80
C PRO A 46 -3.07 -13.29 0.47
N SER A 47 -1.77 -13.03 0.44
CA SER A 47 -0.93 -13.47 -0.67
C SER A 47 -0.65 -14.97 -0.57
N TYR A 48 -0.34 -15.60 -1.70
CA TYR A 48 -0.13 -17.04 -1.79
C TYR A 48 1.28 -17.39 -2.25
N LEU A 49 1.78 -18.52 -1.77
CA LEU A 49 2.99 -19.16 -2.24
C LEU A 49 2.73 -19.99 -3.50
N PRO A 50 3.77 -20.42 -4.23
CA PRO A 50 3.61 -21.27 -5.42
C PRO A 50 2.92 -22.62 -5.18
N ASP A 51 2.96 -23.14 -3.95
CA ASP A 51 2.28 -24.38 -3.54
C ASP A 51 0.79 -24.16 -3.16
N GLY A 52 0.30 -22.92 -3.21
CA GLY A 52 -1.06 -22.55 -2.87
C GLY A 52 -1.32 -22.25 -1.39
N SER A 53 -0.31 -22.42 -0.53
CA SER A 53 -0.43 -22.00 0.88
C SER A 53 -0.45 -20.48 0.99
N THR A 54 -1.08 -19.97 2.07
CA THR A 54 -1.09 -18.51 2.30
C THR A 54 0.24 -18.05 2.87
N PHE A 55 0.58 -16.79 2.65
CA PHE A 55 1.78 -16.19 3.23
C PHE A 55 1.73 -16.22 4.77
N GLN A 56 0.57 -16.07 5.39
CA GLN A 56 0.40 -16.23 6.84
C GLN A 56 0.75 -17.68 7.31
N GLN A 57 0.36 -18.70 6.55
CA GLN A 57 0.74 -20.09 6.87
C GLN A 57 2.25 -20.31 6.80
N TYR A 58 2.90 -19.69 5.80
CA TYR A 58 4.35 -19.70 5.70
C TYR A 58 5.03 -19.08 6.93
N ILE A 59 4.61 -17.88 7.33
CA ILE A 59 5.15 -17.18 8.51
C ILE A 59 5.01 -18.07 9.77
N ASN A 60 3.83 -18.66 9.96
CA ASN A 60 3.57 -19.53 11.12
C ASN A 60 4.46 -20.78 11.13
N ALA A 61 4.79 -21.31 9.96
CA ALA A 61 5.66 -22.49 9.82
C ALA A 61 7.17 -22.17 9.92
N HIS A 62 7.56 -20.89 9.81
CA HIS A 62 8.95 -20.45 9.79
C HIS A 62 9.20 -19.34 10.83
N PRO A 63 9.20 -19.68 12.14
CA PRO A 63 9.51 -18.69 13.18
C PRO A 63 10.83 -17.98 12.91
N GLY A 64 10.85 -16.65 13.09
CA GLY A 64 12.03 -15.81 12.84
C GLY A 64 12.18 -15.32 11.38
N CYS A 65 11.36 -15.79 10.43
CA CYS A 65 11.45 -15.34 9.03
C CYS A 65 11.18 -13.84 8.82
N LEU A 66 10.58 -13.16 9.79
CA LEU A 66 10.31 -11.74 9.74
C LEU A 66 11.45 -10.87 10.30
N GLY A 67 12.34 -11.49 11.13
CA GLY A 67 13.44 -10.80 11.80
C GLY A 67 13.05 -10.14 13.13
N THR A 68 14.06 -9.72 13.88
CA THR A 68 13.90 -9.24 15.27
C THR A 68 13.14 -7.93 15.37
N HIS A 69 13.17 -7.07 14.34
CA HIS A 69 12.38 -5.83 14.33
C HIS A 69 10.87 -6.09 14.33
N CYS A 70 10.44 -7.27 13.87
CA CYS A 70 9.03 -7.64 13.84
C CYS A 70 8.52 -8.26 15.16
N GLU A 71 9.38 -8.61 16.11
CA GLU A 71 8.99 -9.25 17.38
C GLU A 71 8.06 -8.41 18.26
N LYS A 72 8.08 -7.09 18.08
CA LYS A 72 7.19 -6.16 18.77
C LYS A 72 5.74 -6.18 18.28
N TYR A 73 5.46 -6.84 17.14
CA TYR A 73 4.12 -6.92 16.56
C TYR A 73 3.50 -8.29 16.78
N SER A 74 2.22 -8.32 17.13
CA SER A 74 1.46 -9.57 17.28
C SER A 74 1.10 -10.22 15.94
N GLU A 75 1.14 -9.44 14.85
CA GLU A 75 0.80 -9.86 13.50
C GLU A 75 1.84 -9.30 12.52
N PHE A 76 1.86 -9.84 11.30
CA PHE A 76 2.67 -9.28 10.21
C PHE A 76 2.32 -7.81 9.97
N PRO A 77 3.26 -6.85 10.08
CA PRO A 77 2.91 -5.44 10.19
C PRO A 77 2.61 -4.73 8.86
N VAL A 78 2.96 -5.31 7.71
CA VAL A 78 2.96 -4.63 6.41
C VAL A 78 1.95 -5.26 5.45
N LEU A 79 1.33 -4.43 4.63
CA LEU A 79 0.55 -4.84 3.47
C LEU A 79 1.00 -3.97 2.28
N ALA A 80 1.35 -4.61 1.16
CA ALA A 80 1.69 -3.92 -0.08
C ALA A 80 0.66 -4.21 -1.17
N LYS A 81 0.24 -3.18 -1.90
CA LYS A 81 -0.76 -3.28 -2.97
C LYS A 81 -0.30 -2.58 -4.25
N LEU A 82 -0.83 -3.03 -5.36
CA LEU A 82 -0.96 -2.22 -6.58
C LEU A 82 -2.43 -1.82 -6.74
N ILE A 83 -2.68 -0.56 -7.06
CA ILE A 83 -4.01 0.03 -7.18
C ILE A 83 -4.13 0.74 -8.52
N ASP A 84 -5.16 0.38 -9.32
CA ASP A 84 -5.50 1.05 -10.58
C ASP A 84 -6.80 1.84 -10.42
N ALA A 85 -6.70 3.15 -10.25
CA ALA A 85 -7.82 4.05 -10.09
C ALA A 85 -8.32 4.60 -11.44
N LYS A 86 -9.14 3.85 -12.15
CA LYS A 86 -9.80 4.34 -13.37
C LYS A 86 -10.87 5.39 -13.08
N LYS A 87 -11.49 5.34 -11.89
CA LYS A 87 -12.42 6.35 -11.36
C LYS A 87 -11.94 6.82 -10.01
N ASP A 88 -12.49 7.93 -9.53
CA ASP A 88 -12.15 8.45 -8.21
C ASP A 88 -12.48 7.43 -7.11
N LEU A 89 -11.54 7.18 -6.19
CA LEU A 89 -11.83 6.47 -4.96
C LEU A 89 -12.62 7.36 -4.01
N SER A 90 -13.22 6.77 -2.97
CA SER A 90 -13.90 7.56 -1.93
C SER A 90 -12.93 8.48 -1.21
N ILE A 91 -13.42 9.64 -0.78
CA ILE A 91 -12.71 10.46 0.19
C ILE A 91 -12.82 9.75 1.53
N GLN A 92 -11.68 9.52 2.18
CA GLN A 92 -11.55 8.64 3.33
C GLN A 92 -10.45 9.07 4.29
N VAL A 93 -10.49 8.50 5.49
CA VAL A 93 -9.45 8.63 6.50
C VAL A 93 -9.26 7.29 7.19
N HIS A 94 -8.05 7.06 7.68
CA HIS A 94 -7.70 5.87 8.44
C HIS A 94 -7.38 6.22 9.89
N PRO A 95 -7.81 5.41 10.87
CA PRO A 95 -7.52 5.64 12.29
C PRO A 95 -6.06 5.32 12.67
N SER A 96 -5.62 5.85 13.81
CA SER A 96 -4.41 5.40 14.49
C SER A 96 -4.59 4.00 15.09
N ASN A 97 -3.49 3.35 15.53
CA ASN A 97 -3.57 2.07 16.25
C ASN A 97 -4.41 2.19 17.52
N GLU A 98 -4.24 3.28 18.28
CA GLU A 98 -4.96 3.50 19.52
C GLU A 98 -6.47 3.43 19.28
N TYR A 99 -6.98 4.20 18.33
CA TYR A 99 -8.41 4.23 18.02
C TYR A 99 -8.89 2.89 17.41
N ALA A 100 -8.15 2.34 16.45
CA ALA A 100 -8.57 1.15 15.72
C ALA A 100 -8.58 -0.11 16.58
N LEU A 101 -7.62 -0.28 17.50
CA LEU A 101 -7.58 -1.41 18.42
C LEU A 101 -8.77 -1.38 19.39
N GLU A 102 -9.19 -0.19 19.84
CA GLU A 102 -10.32 -0.02 20.74
C GLU A 102 -11.68 -0.25 20.04
N HIS A 103 -11.83 0.29 18.81
CA HIS A 103 -13.14 0.36 18.14
C HIS A 103 -13.37 -0.71 17.08
N GLU A 104 -12.30 -1.17 16.42
CA GLU A 104 -12.36 -2.10 15.28
C GLU A 104 -11.67 -3.45 15.58
N HIS A 105 -10.94 -3.55 16.69
CA HIS A 105 -10.12 -4.71 17.05
C HIS A 105 -9.09 -5.09 15.98
N GLN A 106 -8.60 -4.09 15.25
CA GLN A 106 -7.58 -4.18 14.20
C GLN A 106 -6.55 -3.07 14.39
N TYR A 107 -5.41 -3.18 13.71
CA TYR A 107 -4.45 -2.08 13.67
C TYR A 107 -4.99 -0.88 12.89
N GLY A 108 -4.45 0.30 13.20
CA GLY A 108 -4.63 1.49 12.41
C GLY A 108 -4.00 1.38 11.03
N LYS A 109 -4.07 2.43 10.23
CA LYS A 109 -3.54 2.41 8.87
C LYS A 109 -2.78 3.70 8.55
N THR A 110 -1.47 3.64 8.74
CA THR A 110 -0.51 4.56 8.15
C THR A 110 -0.01 3.95 6.85
N GLU A 111 0.12 4.75 5.82
CA GLU A 111 0.48 4.28 4.47
C GLU A 111 1.38 5.25 3.72
N MET A 112 1.95 4.78 2.62
CA MET A 112 2.61 5.60 1.62
C MET A 112 2.16 5.18 0.23
N TRP A 113 2.10 6.12 -0.69
CA TRP A 113 1.85 5.88 -2.11
C TRP A 113 3.06 6.26 -2.94
N TYR A 114 3.45 5.38 -3.83
CA TYR A 114 4.38 5.67 -4.91
C TYR A 114 3.61 5.67 -6.24
N VAL A 115 3.61 6.80 -6.94
CA VAL A 115 2.84 6.97 -8.18
C VAL A 115 3.55 6.25 -9.33
N LEU A 116 2.93 5.21 -9.86
CA LEU A 116 3.45 4.40 -10.97
C LEU A 116 3.07 5.00 -12.33
N GLU A 117 1.84 5.50 -12.42
CA GLU A 117 1.30 6.16 -13.60
C GLU A 117 0.34 7.27 -13.20
N ALA A 118 0.34 8.36 -13.96
CA ALA A 118 -0.61 9.44 -13.83
C ALA A 118 -1.03 9.95 -15.20
N GLU A 119 -2.33 10.04 -15.47
CA GLU A 119 -2.86 10.65 -16.67
C GLU A 119 -2.63 12.18 -16.64
N PRO A 120 -2.52 12.86 -17.79
CA PRO A 120 -2.38 14.31 -17.81
C PRO A 120 -3.47 15.02 -17.02
N GLY A 121 -3.08 15.86 -16.05
CA GLY A 121 -3.99 16.58 -15.16
C GLY A 121 -4.54 15.74 -13.99
N ALA A 122 -4.03 14.52 -13.77
CA ALA A 122 -4.39 13.73 -12.60
C ALA A 122 -3.97 14.44 -11.32
N SER A 123 -4.76 14.26 -10.28
CA SER A 123 -4.49 14.83 -8.95
C SER A 123 -5.07 13.90 -7.88
N LEU A 124 -4.59 14.03 -6.66
CA LEU A 124 -5.16 13.35 -5.50
C LEU A 124 -5.58 14.38 -4.44
N TYR A 125 -6.46 13.98 -3.53
CA TYR A 125 -6.71 14.78 -2.33
C TYR A 125 -5.74 14.32 -1.24
N TYR A 126 -5.09 15.30 -0.59
CA TYR A 126 -4.09 15.06 0.46
C TYR A 126 -4.20 16.11 1.55
N GLY A 127 -4.98 15.82 2.58
CA GLY A 127 -5.27 16.72 3.68
C GLY A 127 -6.06 17.96 3.29
N PHE A 128 -6.01 18.98 4.14
CA PHE A 128 -6.71 20.22 3.98
C PHE A 128 -5.79 21.34 3.44
N THR A 129 -6.37 22.35 2.81
CA THR A 129 -5.64 23.56 2.37
C THR A 129 -5.29 24.48 3.54
N HIS A 130 -6.03 24.42 4.64
CA HIS A 130 -5.85 25.19 5.88
C HIS A 130 -6.52 24.43 7.04
N GLU A 131 -6.21 24.82 8.27
CA GLU A 131 -6.85 24.26 9.45
C GLU A 131 -8.34 24.66 9.51
N ILE A 132 -9.21 23.70 9.81
CA ILE A 132 -10.65 23.91 10.00
C ILE A 132 -11.12 23.32 11.34
N SER A 133 -12.20 23.88 11.91
CA SER A 133 -12.79 23.34 13.14
C SER A 133 -13.55 22.02 12.89
N LYS A 134 -13.85 21.29 13.97
CA LYS A 134 -14.69 20.07 13.89
C LYS A 134 -16.09 20.40 13.37
N GLU A 135 -16.65 21.51 13.79
CA GLU A 135 -17.99 21.98 13.38
C GLU A 135 -18.01 22.38 11.88
N GLU A 136 -16.94 23.02 11.40
CA GLU A 136 -16.82 23.31 9.98
C GLU A 136 -16.68 22.04 9.17
N PHE A 137 -15.86 21.09 9.61
CA PHE A 137 -15.69 19.79 8.94
C PHE A 137 -17.01 19.06 8.82
N GLU A 138 -17.78 18.93 9.94
CA GLU A 138 -19.09 18.29 9.96
C GLU A 138 -20.08 19.01 9.01
N ARG A 139 -20.15 20.31 9.07
CA ARG A 139 -21.03 21.10 8.20
C ARG A 139 -20.69 20.89 6.72
N ARG A 140 -19.39 20.91 6.34
CA ARG A 140 -18.97 20.68 4.95
C ARG A 140 -19.27 19.30 4.43
N ILE A 141 -19.27 18.29 5.29
CA ILE A 141 -19.73 16.93 4.95
C ILE A 141 -21.24 16.96 4.66
N GLN A 142 -22.03 17.57 5.54
CA GLN A 142 -23.48 17.67 5.40
C GLN A 142 -23.90 18.47 4.16
N ASP A 143 -23.21 19.57 3.87
CA ASP A 143 -23.49 20.47 2.74
C ASP A 143 -22.87 19.96 1.42
N ILE A 144 -22.13 18.85 1.44
CA ILE A 144 -21.40 18.29 0.27
C ILE A 144 -20.39 19.31 -0.33
N THR A 145 -19.79 20.14 0.53
CA THR A 145 -18.79 21.15 0.15
C THR A 145 -17.39 20.84 0.67
N LEU A 146 -17.17 19.60 1.16
CA LEU A 146 -15.88 19.20 1.73
C LEU A 146 -14.72 19.39 0.77
N THR A 147 -14.93 19.13 -0.52
CA THR A 147 -13.89 19.26 -1.56
C THR A 147 -13.35 20.67 -1.74
N ASP A 148 -14.07 21.71 -1.30
CA ASP A 148 -13.65 23.13 -1.44
C ASP A 148 -12.48 23.49 -0.51
N VAL A 149 -12.28 22.67 0.55
CA VAL A 149 -11.21 22.86 1.54
C VAL A 149 -10.15 21.78 1.50
N LEU A 150 -10.28 20.78 0.61
CA LEU A 150 -9.28 19.76 0.43
C LEU A 150 -8.13 20.23 -0.45
N ASN A 151 -6.92 19.80 -0.10
CA ASN A 151 -5.73 20.05 -0.88
C ASN A 151 -5.68 19.09 -2.08
N ALA A 152 -6.02 19.59 -3.27
CA ALA A 152 -5.92 18.84 -4.53
C ALA A 152 -4.50 18.99 -5.09
N VAL A 153 -3.69 17.94 -4.95
CA VAL A 153 -2.29 17.93 -5.36
C VAL A 153 -2.16 17.30 -6.75
N PRO A 154 -1.64 18.02 -7.76
CA PRO A 154 -1.28 17.41 -9.04
C PRO A 154 -0.23 16.33 -8.84
N VAL A 155 -0.33 15.24 -9.60
CA VAL A 155 0.59 14.11 -9.45
C VAL A 155 1.22 13.69 -10.77
N HIS A 156 2.46 13.19 -10.67
CA HIS A 156 3.24 12.67 -11.77
C HIS A 156 3.84 11.32 -11.41
N LYS A 157 4.18 10.53 -12.41
CA LYS A 157 4.92 9.29 -12.20
C LYS A 157 6.20 9.55 -11.39
N GLY A 158 6.42 8.77 -10.35
CA GLY A 158 7.56 8.87 -9.45
C GLY A 158 7.32 9.70 -8.19
N ASP A 159 6.19 10.42 -8.10
CA ASP A 159 5.83 11.14 -6.88
C ASP A 159 5.58 10.16 -5.73
N CYS A 160 5.92 10.58 -4.52
CA CYS A 160 5.73 9.81 -3.30
C CYS A 160 4.94 10.63 -2.28
N PHE A 161 3.97 10.00 -1.63
CA PHE A 161 3.15 10.60 -0.58
C PHE A 161 3.14 9.70 0.63
N PHE A 162 3.52 10.23 1.79
CA PHE A 162 3.37 9.55 3.07
C PHE A 162 2.09 10.03 3.75
N ILE A 163 1.23 9.13 4.15
CA ILE A 163 -0.11 9.39 4.65
C ILE A 163 -0.22 8.84 6.08
N PRO A 164 0.14 9.63 7.10
CA PRO A 164 -0.09 9.24 8.48
C PRO A 164 -1.58 9.00 8.74
N SER A 165 -1.88 8.08 9.65
CA SER A 165 -3.25 7.90 10.15
C SER A 165 -3.83 9.26 10.56
N GLY A 166 -5.13 9.46 10.34
CA GLY A 166 -5.82 10.75 10.55
C GLY A 166 -5.75 11.70 9.36
N THR A 167 -4.89 11.49 8.37
CA THR A 167 -4.84 12.33 7.17
C THR A 167 -5.98 11.98 6.22
N LEU A 168 -6.83 12.95 5.91
CA LEU A 168 -7.90 12.79 4.93
C LEU A 168 -7.32 12.77 3.52
N HIS A 169 -7.70 11.77 2.70
CA HIS A 169 -7.11 11.59 1.39
C HIS A 169 -8.06 10.88 0.42
N ALA A 170 -7.73 10.95 -0.88
CA ALA A 170 -8.35 10.13 -1.91
C ALA A 170 -7.46 10.04 -3.16
N ILE A 171 -7.28 8.84 -3.70
CA ILE A 171 -6.76 8.64 -5.04
C ILE A 171 -7.87 9.00 -6.03
N ARG A 172 -7.57 9.93 -6.94
CA ARG A 172 -8.52 10.30 -7.99
C ARG A 172 -8.24 9.52 -9.26
N LYS A 173 -9.16 9.61 -10.21
CA LYS A 173 -9.09 8.87 -11.48
C LYS A 173 -7.80 9.10 -12.27
N GLY A 174 -7.38 8.09 -13.02
CA GLY A 174 -6.24 8.17 -13.92
C GLY A 174 -4.88 7.95 -13.26
N ILE A 175 -4.86 7.37 -12.04
CA ILE A 175 -3.65 7.16 -11.26
C ILE A 175 -3.48 5.65 -11.00
N VAL A 176 -2.25 5.16 -11.16
CA VAL A 176 -1.84 3.83 -10.67
C VAL A 176 -0.79 4.04 -9.59
N VAL A 177 -0.98 3.42 -8.43
CA VAL A 177 -0.03 3.52 -7.30
C VAL A 177 0.43 2.15 -6.81
N ALA A 178 1.63 2.12 -6.26
CA ALA A 178 2.03 1.12 -5.28
C ALA A 178 1.78 1.72 -3.90
N GLU A 179 0.97 1.04 -3.09
CA GLU A 179 0.66 1.41 -1.72
C GLU A 179 1.37 0.46 -0.76
N ILE A 180 2.17 1.02 0.15
CA ILE A 180 2.77 0.28 1.28
C ILE A 180 2.14 0.82 2.54
N GLN A 181 1.56 -0.06 3.37
CA GLN A 181 0.75 0.32 4.51
C GLN A 181 0.91 -0.65 5.68
N GLN A 182 0.37 -0.28 6.84
CA GLN A 182 0.13 -1.25 7.91
C GLN A 182 -0.82 -2.35 7.42
N ASN A 183 -0.70 -3.56 7.98
CA ASN A 183 -1.55 -4.70 7.63
C ASN A 183 -2.97 -4.54 8.19
N SER A 184 -3.70 -3.60 7.65
CA SER A 184 -5.05 -3.20 8.07
C SER A 184 -5.92 -2.86 6.86
N ASN A 185 -7.22 -3.10 6.97
CA ASN A 185 -8.21 -2.71 5.96
C ASN A 185 -9.26 -1.72 6.51
N VAL A 186 -9.00 -1.13 7.69
CA VAL A 186 -9.92 -0.17 8.31
C VAL A 186 -9.93 1.14 7.53
N THR A 187 -11.12 1.48 7.03
CA THR A 187 -11.33 2.68 6.20
C THR A 187 -12.61 3.39 6.61
N TYR A 188 -12.49 4.63 7.06
CA TYR A 188 -13.64 5.50 7.31
C TYR A 188 -13.94 6.36 6.10
N ARG A 189 -14.96 5.94 5.35
CA ARG A 189 -15.42 6.60 4.14
C ARG A 189 -16.30 7.79 4.49
N ILE A 190 -15.95 8.95 3.93
CA ILE A 190 -16.64 10.23 4.20
C ILE A 190 -17.54 10.61 3.04
N TYR A 191 -17.05 10.42 1.81
CA TYR A 191 -17.79 10.77 0.60
C TYR A 191 -17.50 9.79 -0.53
N ASP A 192 -18.53 9.33 -1.22
CA ASP A 192 -18.42 8.31 -2.27
C ASP A 192 -19.18 8.67 -3.56
N TYR A 193 -19.37 9.94 -3.82
CA TYR A 193 -20.00 10.46 -5.06
C TYR A 193 -21.40 9.89 -5.34
N GLY A 194 -22.11 9.42 -4.33
CA GLY A 194 -23.43 8.78 -4.49
C GLY A 194 -23.42 7.46 -5.25
N ARG A 195 -22.26 6.81 -5.38
CA ARG A 195 -22.14 5.52 -6.13
C ARG A 195 -22.89 4.42 -5.44
N LEU A 196 -23.54 3.59 -6.27
CA LEU A 196 -24.20 2.37 -5.81
C LEU A 196 -23.21 1.19 -5.86
N GLY A 197 -23.20 0.38 -4.82
CA GLY A 197 -22.51 -0.90 -4.77
C GLY A 197 -23.16 -1.94 -5.68
N ALA A 198 -22.58 -3.13 -5.71
CA ALA A 198 -23.12 -4.26 -6.49
C ALA A 198 -24.54 -4.68 -6.06
N ASP A 199 -24.92 -4.38 -4.83
CA ASP A 199 -26.25 -4.61 -4.26
C ASP A 199 -27.26 -3.50 -4.60
N GLY A 200 -26.87 -2.51 -5.41
CA GLY A 200 -27.70 -1.37 -5.80
C GLY A 200 -27.90 -0.32 -4.68
N LYS A 201 -27.16 -0.40 -3.58
CA LYS A 201 -27.24 0.57 -2.48
C LYS A 201 -25.97 1.42 -2.41
N PRO A 202 -26.04 2.69 -1.91
CA PRO A 202 -24.86 3.46 -1.61
C PRO A 202 -23.97 2.72 -0.60
N ARG A 203 -22.65 2.81 -0.78
CA ARG A 203 -21.72 2.27 0.21
C ARG A 203 -21.83 3.04 1.53
N GLN A 204 -21.66 2.33 2.64
CA GLN A 204 -21.74 2.92 3.98
C GLN A 204 -20.71 4.05 4.14
N LEU A 205 -21.13 5.15 4.71
CA LEU A 205 -20.29 6.24 5.18
C LEU A 205 -20.08 6.12 6.69
N HIS A 206 -18.89 6.52 7.16
CA HIS A 206 -18.44 6.39 8.53
C HIS A 206 -18.18 7.77 9.15
N ILE A 207 -19.20 8.65 9.07
CA ILE A 207 -19.05 10.07 9.44
C ILE A 207 -18.66 10.26 10.92
N PRO A 208 -19.29 9.59 11.90
CA PRO A 208 -18.91 9.75 13.31
C PRO A 208 -17.43 9.41 13.57
N GLN A 209 -16.98 8.26 13.07
CA GLN A 209 -15.58 7.82 13.22
C GLN A 209 -14.63 8.79 12.54
N ALA A 210 -14.98 9.25 11.35
CA ALA A 210 -14.15 10.21 10.61
C ALA A 210 -14.03 11.56 11.35
N LEU A 211 -15.10 12.04 11.98
CA LEU A 211 -15.06 13.26 12.81
C LEU A 211 -14.13 13.14 14.01
N ASP A 212 -13.96 11.93 14.54
CA ASP A 212 -13.11 11.67 15.69
C ASP A 212 -11.63 11.56 15.31
N VAL A 213 -11.31 10.90 14.18
CA VAL A 213 -9.92 10.58 13.85
C VAL A 213 -9.25 11.55 12.87
N THR A 214 -10.01 12.40 12.16
CA THR A 214 -9.42 13.26 11.12
C THR A 214 -8.60 14.40 11.71
N LEU A 215 -7.34 14.51 11.26
CA LEU A 215 -6.48 15.68 11.43
C LEU A 215 -6.96 16.78 10.49
N ARG A 216 -7.50 17.86 11.05
CA ARG A 216 -8.16 18.95 10.28
C ARG A 216 -7.21 20.10 9.94
N GLU A 217 -5.98 19.75 9.59
CA GLU A 217 -4.91 20.68 9.26
C GLU A 217 -4.22 20.28 7.94
N PRO A 218 -3.44 21.18 7.31
CA PRO A 218 -2.61 20.82 6.17
C PRO A 218 -1.60 19.71 6.53
N PRO A 219 -1.26 18.83 5.57
CA PRO A 219 -0.24 17.82 5.77
C PRO A 219 1.10 18.48 6.09
N LYS A 220 1.84 17.90 7.04
CA LYS A 220 3.17 18.38 7.40
C LYS A 220 4.22 17.69 6.54
N ALA A 221 5.19 18.47 6.05
CA ALA A 221 6.36 17.89 5.40
C ALA A 221 7.14 17.03 6.38
N GLN A 222 7.60 15.87 5.90
CA GLN A 222 8.43 14.94 6.68
C GLN A 222 9.75 14.71 5.95
N ASP A 223 10.82 14.56 6.72
CA ASP A 223 12.14 14.16 6.23
C ASP A 223 12.37 12.70 6.62
N PHE A 224 12.57 11.84 5.65
CA PHE A 224 12.82 10.42 5.83
C PHE A 224 14.29 10.05 5.64
N HIS A 225 15.21 11.03 5.72
CA HIS A 225 16.67 10.82 5.69
C HIS A 225 17.15 10.04 4.45
N GLY A 226 16.53 10.28 3.30
CA GLY A 226 16.86 9.65 2.03
C GLY A 226 16.01 8.43 1.67
N HIS A 227 15.17 7.93 2.56
CA HIS A 227 14.13 6.96 2.25
C HIS A 227 12.91 7.63 1.57
N LEU A 228 12.12 6.85 0.83
CA LEU A 228 10.84 7.34 0.31
C LEU A 228 9.82 7.55 1.44
N ALA A 229 9.82 6.65 2.41
CA ALA A 229 9.03 6.74 3.63
C ALA A 229 9.68 5.91 4.74
N GLN A 230 9.54 6.38 5.98
CA GLN A 230 9.98 5.67 7.17
C GLN A 230 9.03 5.95 8.33
N CYS A 231 8.60 4.89 9.00
CA CYS A 231 7.80 4.96 10.22
C CYS A 231 8.05 3.72 11.08
N ASP A 232 7.32 3.57 12.18
CA ASP A 232 7.48 2.42 13.09
C ASP A 232 7.17 1.07 12.42
N TYR A 233 6.43 1.07 11.31
CA TYR A 233 5.89 -0.13 10.68
C TYR A 233 6.64 -0.55 9.43
N PHE A 234 7.26 0.39 8.73
CA PHE A 234 8.01 0.12 7.51
C PHE A 234 8.99 1.22 7.16
N THR A 235 10.05 0.83 6.47
CA THR A 235 10.96 1.69 5.72
C THR A 235 10.89 1.28 4.26
N VAL A 236 10.70 2.25 3.36
CA VAL A 236 10.56 2.02 1.91
C VAL A 236 11.60 2.80 1.12
N ASP A 237 12.29 2.10 0.23
CA ASP A 237 13.26 2.67 -0.70
C ASP A 237 12.88 2.37 -2.14
N ALA A 238 13.15 3.29 -3.07
CA ALA A 238 13.23 2.96 -4.48
C ALA A 238 14.66 2.54 -4.82
N VAL A 239 14.81 1.37 -5.42
CA VAL A 239 16.10 0.87 -5.92
C VAL A 239 16.01 0.67 -7.43
N GLU A 240 17.03 1.16 -8.15
CA GLU A 240 17.05 1.19 -9.60
C GLU A 240 18.32 0.48 -10.16
N GLY A 241 18.16 -0.16 -11.32
CA GLY A 241 19.23 -0.90 -11.96
C GLY A 241 19.59 -2.19 -11.23
N GLY A 242 20.82 -2.66 -11.43
CA GLY A 242 21.39 -3.77 -10.67
C GLY A 242 21.93 -3.28 -9.33
N PHE A 243 21.71 -4.04 -8.27
CA PHE A 243 22.18 -3.73 -6.93
C PHE A 243 22.52 -5.00 -6.13
N GLU A 244 23.36 -4.83 -5.13
CA GLU A 244 23.66 -5.84 -4.13
C GLU A 244 23.20 -5.34 -2.77
N ASP A 245 22.73 -6.25 -1.92
CA ASP A 245 22.22 -5.90 -0.58
C ASP A 245 22.30 -7.12 0.35
N VAL A 246 21.99 -6.91 1.62
CA VAL A 246 21.97 -7.95 2.65
C VAL A 246 20.61 -7.95 3.35
N CYS A 247 19.98 -9.11 3.39
CA CYS A 247 18.81 -9.39 4.21
C CYS A 247 19.29 -10.14 5.45
N ASP A 248 19.63 -9.41 6.51
CA ASP A 248 20.15 -9.93 7.77
C ASP A 248 19.02 -10.45 8.69
N GLU A 249 19.36 -10.81 9.92
CA GLU A 249 18.42 -11.37 10.90
C GLU A 249 17.48 -10.31 11.51
N THR A 250 17.71 -9.02 11.23
CA THR A 250 16.92 -7.96 11.86
C THR A 250 15.58 -7.74 11.19
N SER A 251 15.52 -7.88 9.85
CA SER A 251 14.29 -7.68 9.09
C SER A 251 14.25 -8.56 7.84
N PHE A 252 13.08 -8.96 7.44
CA PHE A 252 12.82 -9.43 6.08
C PHE A 252 13.09 -8.32 5.06
N THR A 253 13.23 -8.69 3.79
CA THR A 253 13.19 -7.73 2.67
C THR A 253 12.06 -8.11 1.73
N SER A 254 11.15 -7.18 1.45
CA SER A 254 10.18 -7.32 0.35
C SER A 254 10.63 -6.48 -0.84
N LEU A 255 10.60 -7.08 -2.04
CA LEU A 255 10.87 -6.39 -3.30
C LEU A 255 9.62 -6.44 -4.18
N LEU A 256 9.01 -5.27 -4.43
CA LEU A 256 7.94 -5.11 -5.40
C LEU A 256 8.53 -4.56 -6.70
N VAL A 257 8.55 -5.35 -7.75
CA VAL A 257 9.15 -4.98 -9.04
C VAL A 257 8.18 -4.10 -9.82
N LEU A 258 8.55 -2.82 -9.99
CA LEU A 258 7.73 -1.80 -10.63
C LEU A 258 7.97 -1.71 -12.13
N GLU A 259 9.22 -1.90 -12.57
CA GLU A 259 9.64 -1.78 -13.97
C GLU A 259 10.73 -2.80 -14.30
N GLY A 260 10.89 -3.11 -15.60
CA GLY A 260 11.97 -3.91 -16.11
C GLY A 260 11.86 -5.41 -15.84
N LYS A 261 12.97 -6.08 -16.03
CA LYS A 261 13.17 -7.51 -15.79
C LYS A 261 14.61 -7.81 -15.41
N GLY A 262 14.83 -8.93 -14.73
CA GLY A 262 16.17 -9.31 -14.29
C GLY A 262 16.20 -10.66 -13.59
N THR A 263 17.20 -10.81 -12.74
CA THR A 263 17.42 -11.99 -11.93
C THR A 263 17.83 -11.57 -10.52
N LEU A 264 17.18 -12.14 -9.51
CA LEU A 264 17.65 -12.09 -8.13
C LEU A 264 18.45 -13.35 -7.86
N THR A 265 19.65 -13.22 -7.28
CA THR A 265 20.53 -14.32 -6.93
C THR A 265 20.90 -14.23 -5.46
N GLU A 266 20.64 -15.28 -4.68
CA GLU A 266 21.13 -15.42 -3.31
C GLU A 266 22.61 -15.81 -3.35
N THR A 267 23.47 -14.98 -2.76
CA THR A 267 24.94 -15.17 -2.89
C THR A 267 25.42 -16.46 -2.21
N ALA A 268 24.84 -16.79 -1.06
CA ALA A 268 25.28 -17.95 -0.29
C ALA A 268 24.96 -19.30 -0.95
N THR A 269 23.83 -19.42 -1.64
CA THR A 269 23.35 -20.65 -2.26
C THR A 269 23.62 -20.71 -3.75
N GLY A 270 23.81 -19.54 -4.40
CA GLY A 270 23.83 -19.40 -5.86
C GLY A 270 22.47 -19.60 -6.53
N GLU A 271 21.41 -19.77 -5.74
CA GLU A 271 20.06 -19.90 -6.27
C GLU A 271 19.62 -18.60 -6.94
N SER A 272 19.02 -18.71 -8.11
CA SER A 272 18.60 -17.57 -8.92
C SER A 272 17.13 -17.66 -9.29
N LEU A 273 16.44 -16.51 -9.22
CA LEU A 273 15.03 -16.36 -9.54
C LEU A 273 14.88 -15.28 -10.61
N PRO A 274 14.26 -15.56 -11.78
CA PRO A 274 13.95 -14.52 -12.74
C PRO A 274 12.85 -13.62 -12.18
N ILE A 275 13.03 -12.31 -12.36
CA ILE A 275 12.09 -11.29 -11.87
C ILE A 275 11.66 -10.36 -13.00
N ARG A 276 10.45 -9.83 -12.91
CA ARG A 276 9.89 -8.90 -13.87
C ARG A 276 8.84 -7.97 -13.25
N LYS A 277 8.52 -6.91 -13.96
CA LYS A 277 7.45 -5.96 -13.59
C LYS A 277 6.18 -6.69 -13.10
N GLY A 278 5.61 -6.20 -12.00
CA GLY A 278 4.38 -6.72 -11.38
C GLY A 278 4.61 -7.94 -10.49
N GLN A 279 5.84 -8.30 -10.14
CA GLN A 279 6.13 -9.39 -9.21
C GLN A 279 6.46 -8.88 -7.82
N SER A 280 6.05 -9.64 -6.80
CA SER A 280 6.37 -9.44 -5.40
C SER A 280 7.23 -10.58 -4.90
N LEU A 281 8.36 -10.23 -4.28
CA LEU A 281 9.32 -11.17 -3.71
C LEU A 281 9.45 -10.92 -2.22
N PHE A 282 9.52 -12.00 -1.46
CA PHE A 282 9.78 -11.97 -0.03
C PHE A 282 11.09 -12.71 0.24
N LEU A 283 12.07 -12.01 0.81
CA LEU A 283 13.32 -12.56 1.31
C LEU A 283 13.18 -12.65 2.82
N PRO A 284 13.14 -13.86 3.39
CA PRO A 284 13.09 -14.04 4.84
C PRO A 284 14.31 -13.43 5.52
N ALA A 285 14.14 -12.93 6.74
CA ALA A 285 15.26 -12.48 7.56
C ALA A 285 16.33 -13.57 7.68
N GLY A 286 17.61 -13.19 7.59
CA GLY A 286 18.72 -14.12 7.57
C GLY A 286 18.96 -14.80 6.20
N THR A 287 18.33 -14.36 5.12
CA THR A 287 18.69 -14.82 3.75
C THR A 287 20.14 -14.49 3.41
N GLY A 288 20.70 -13.43 4.00
CA GLY A 288 22.08 -12.98 3.77
C GLY A 288 22.23 -12.11 2.52
N ALA A 289 23.43 -12.11 1.95
CA ALA A 289 23.74 -11.30 0.78
C ALA A 289 22.99 -11.81 -0.47
N TYR A 290 22.45 -10.88 -1.24
CA TYR A 290 21.80 -11.15 -2.51
C TYR A 290 22.15 -10.06 -3.54
N ALA A 291 22.10 -10.43 -4.81
CA ALA A 291 22.30 -9.52 -5.93
C ALA A 291 21.08 -9.52 -6.83
N VAL A 292 20.71 -8.35 -7.32
CA VAL A 292 19.70 -8.18 -8.36
C VAL A 292 20.39 -7.62 -9.59
N THR A 293 20.25 -8.28 -10.73
CA THR A 293 20.79 -7.85 -12.01
C THR A 293 19.67 -7.74 -13.03
N GLY A 294 19.75 -6.78 -13.94
CA GLY A 294 18.72 -6.66 -14.96
C GLY A 294 18.77 -5.35 -15.73
N THR A 295 17.81 -5.21 -16.66
CA THR A 295 17.68 -4.05 -17.53
C THR A 295 16.46 -3.25 -17.11
N ASP A 296 16.64 -1.93 -16.98
CA ASP A 296 15.58 -0.96 -16.65
C ASP A 296 14.78 -1.35 -15.38
N LEU A 297 15.46 -2.03 -14.45
CA LEU A 297 14.85 -2.47 -13.20
C LEU A 297 14.58 -1.29 -12.27
N LYS A 298 13.38 -1.30 -11.71
CA LYS A 298 13.01 -0.45 -10.60
C LYS A 298 12.16 -1.26 -9.63
N CYS A 299 12.51 -1.24 -8.35
CA CYS A 299 11.79 -1.94 -7.29
C CYS A 299 11.50 -0.99 -6.12
N LEU A 300 10.39 -1.22 -5.42
CA LEU A 300 10.26 -0.77 -4.02
C LEU A 300 10.81 -1.87 -3.13
N ARG A 301 11.76 -1.50 -2.28
CA ARG A 301 12.31 -2.33 -1.22
C ARG A 301 11.67 -1.91 0.09
N THR A 302 10.98 -2.85 0.76
CA THR A 302 10.31 -2.61 2.04
C THR A 302 10.91 -3.50 3.12
N ARG A 303 11.18 -2.91 4.28
CA ARG A 303 11.68 -3.51 5.52
C ARG A 303 10.93 -2.96 6.74
N VAL A 304 11.13 -3.56 7.91
CA VAL A 304 10.66 -3.05 9.21
C VAL A 304 11.83 -2.59 10.08
#